data_7ebca310d153c4d46ece943b37009f15
#
_entry.id   7ebca310d153c4d46ece943b37009f15
#
_cell.length_a   1.000
_cell.length_b   1.000
_cell.length_c   1.000
_cell.angle_alpha   90.00
_cell.angle_beta   90.00
_cell.angle_gamma   90.00
#
_symmetry.space_group_name_H-M   'P 1'
#
loop_
_entity.id
_entity.type
_entity.pdbx_description
1 polymer ?
#
loop_
_entity_poly.entity_id
_entity_poly.type
_entity_poly.pdbx_seq_one_letter_code
_entity_poly.pdbx_strand_id
1 'polypeptide(L)'
;MMAKAIKNETELEGMREAHLMDGVAMSELWWWLEKQVREGNEDLNEFNVGEKVSSLRAEQAGYVEESFPSIVGEGPHGAIVHYRATEKSARKITKDSIILLDSGGQFLCGTTDVTRTHHLGTPSAYEKMCYTRVLKGHIALDTATFPVGTPGMALDTFARQHLWSAGLDYRHGTGHGVGAALNVHEGPQSISPRWGNTTPITDGMI
;
A
#
# COMPACT_ATOMS: atom_id res chain seq x y z
N MET A 1 8.77 21.18 8.36
CA MET A 1 8.23 19.82 8.24
C MET A 1 6.93 19.63 9.02
N MET A 2 6.86 19.92 10.33
CA MET A 2 5.61 19.74 11.13
C MET A 2 4.38 20.43 10.53
N ALA A 3 4.51 21.63 10.01
CA ALA A 3 3.41 22.38 9.39
C ALA A 3 2.78 21.70 8.15
N LYS A 4 3.51 20.77 7.51
CA LYS A 4 2.98 19.94 6.42
C LYS A 4 2.47 18.60 6.93
N ALA A 5 3.10 18.04 7.96
CA ALA A 5 2.74 16.73 8.50
C ALA A 5 1.33 16.77 9.13
N ILE A 6 0.99 17.85 9.82
CA ILE A 6 -0.35 18.06 10.38
C ILE A 6 -1.20 18.78 9.34
N LYS A 7 -2.10 18.03 8.71
CA LYS A 7 -2.97 18.51 7.65
C LYS A 7 -4.12 19.35 8.25
N ASN A 8 -4.49 20.42 7.57
CA ASN A 8 -5.69 21.18 7.88
C ASN A 8 -6.94 20.44 7.36
N GLU A 9 -8.13 20.91 7.76
CA GLU A 9 -9.40 20.27 7.38
C GLU A 9 -9.60 20.15 5.86
N THR A 10 -9.15 21.15 5.09
CA THR A 10 -9.26 21.12 3.62
C THR A 10 -8.35 20.05 3.02
N GLU A 11 -7.13 19.91 3.53
CA GLU A 11 -6.20 18.87 3.10
C GLU A 11 -6.71 17.47 3.52
N LEU A 12 -7.25 17.32 4.74
CA LEU A 12 -7.82 16.05 5.21
C LEU A 12 -9.01 15.62 4.35
N GLU A 13 -9.91 16.53 4.04
CA GLU A 13 -11.05 16.24 3.17
C GLU A 13 -10.62 15.90 1.76
N GLY A 14 -9.67 16.65 1.21
CA GLY A 14 -9.08 16.34 -0.09
C GLY A 14 -8.42 14.97 -0.15
N MET A 15 -7.72 14.56 0.91
CA MET A 15 -7.13 13.20 1.00
C MET A 15 -8.23 12.11 1.05
N ARG A 16 -9.34 12.34 1.75
CA ARG A 16 -10.49 11.40 1.75
C ARG A 16 -11.10 11.28 0.35
N GLU A 17 -11.31 12.39 -0.33
CA GLU A 17 -11.84 12.43 -1.69
C GLU A 17 -10.92 11.71 -2.68
N ALA A 18 -9.60 11.97 -2.61
CA ALA A 18 -8.61 11.29 -3.44
C ALA A 18 -8.64 9.78 -3.25
N HIS A 19 -8.73 9.30 -2.00
CA HIS A 19 -8.80 7.86 -1.70
C HIS A 19 -10.12 7.24 -2.13
N LEU A 20 -11.23 7.99 -2.17
CA LEU A 20 -12.49 7.50 -2.70
C LEU A 20 -12.40 7.26 -4.21
N MET A 21 -11.83 8.21 -4.95
CA MET A 21 -11.61 8.07 -6.41
C MET A 21 -10.62 6.95 -6.72
N ASP A 22 -9.53 6.87 -5.98
CA ASP A 22 -8.56 5.78 -6.12
C ASP A 22 -9.19 4.41 -5.78
N GLY A 23 -10.05 4.36 -4.78
CA GLY A 23 -10.80 3.16 -4.40
C GLY A 23 -11.69 2.63 -5.53
N VAL A 24 -12.27 3.50 -6.35
CA VAL A 24 -13.02 3.11 -7.57
C VAL A 24 -12.06 2.46 -8.58
N ALA A 25 -10.96 3.15 -8.93
CA ALA A 25 -9.98 2.62 -9.89
C ALA A 25 -9.39 1.27 -9.44
N MET A 26 -9.10 1.13 -8.15
CA MET A 26 -8.59 -0.13 -7.57
C MET A 26 -9.65 -1.25 -7.61
N SER A 27 -10.91 -0.95 -7.36
CA SER A 27 -12.00 -1.94 -7.43
C SER A 27 -12.21 -2.44 -8.86
N GLU A 28 -12.16 -1.53 -9.83
CA GLU A 28 -12.24 -1.86 -11.26
C GLU A 28 -11.04 -2.69 -11.72
N LEU A 29 -9.83 -2.37 -11.22
CA LEU A 29 -8.63 -3.15 -11.52
C LEU A 29 -8.77 -4.60 -11.04
N TRP A 30 -9.19 -4.81 -9.79
CA TRP A 30 -9.32 -6.17 -9.24
C TRP A 30 -10.38 -6.97 -9.98
N TRP A 31 -11.51 -6.35 -10.31
CA TRP A 31 -12.53 -6.99 -11.15
C TRP A 31 -12.00 -7.36 -12.54
N TRP A 32 -11.28 -6.44 -13.18
CA TRP A 32 -10.66 -6.69 -14.49
C TRP A 32 -9.63 -7.83 -14.41
N LEU A 33 -8.77 -7.81 -13.41
CA LEU A 33 -7.72 -8.82 -13.22
C LEU A 33 -8.31 -10.22 -13.01
N GLU A 34 -9.30 -10.36 -12.15
CA GLU A 34 -10.02 -11.62 -11.94
C GLU A 34 -10.69 -12.12 -13.24
N LYS A 35 -11.25 -11.20 -14.03
CA LYS A 35 -11.83 -11.52 -15.32
C LYS A 35 -10.76 -12.04 -16.29
N GLN A 36 -9.62 -11.36 -16.41
CA GLN A 36 -8.51 -11.79 -17.29
C GLN A 36 -8.02 -13.20 -16.93
N VAL A 37 -7.86 -13.47 -15.64
CA VAL A 37 -7.42 -14.80 -15.16
C VAL A 37 -8.47 -15.87 -15.47
N ARG A 38 -9.75 -15.56 -15.27
CA ARG A 38 -10.86 -16.51 -15.54
C ARG A 38 -10.99 -16.83 -17.01
N GLU A 39 -10.76 -15.85 -17.87
CA GLU A 39 -10.80 -15.99 -19.34
C GLU A 39 -9.53 -16.64 -19.92
N GLY A 40 -8.51 -16.88 -19.07
CA GLY A 40 -7.27 -17.54 -19.48
C GLY A 40 -6.37 -16.67 -20.36
N ASN A 41 -6.33 -15.36 -20.11
CA ASN A 41 -5.44 -14.45 -20.84
C ASN A 41 -3.98 -14.83 -20.60
N GLU A 42 -3.33 -15.35 -21.63
CA GLU A 42 -1.95 -15.83 -21.56
C GLU A 42 -0.89 -14.72 -21.51
N ASP A 43 -1.25 -13.52 -21.95
CA ASP A 43 -0.34 -12.35 -21.98
C ASP A 43 -0.33 -11.54 -20.68
N LEU A 44 -1.17 -11.93 -19.70
CA LEU A 44 -1.29 -11.25 -18.43
C LEU A 44 0.02 -11.34 -17.61
N ASN A 45 0.58 -10.19 -17.26
CA ASN A 45 1.84 -10.09 -16.52
C ASN A 45 1.89 -8.84 -15.63
N GLU A 46 2.92 -8.72 -14.80
CA GLU A 46 3.12 -7.60 -13.87
C GLU A 46 3.13 -6.23 -14.56
N PHE A 47 3.76 -6.14 -15.74
CA PHE A 47 3.89 -4.87 -16.46
C PHE A 47 2.54 -4.36 -16.95
N ASN A 48 1.74 -5.21 -17.61
CA ASN A 48 0.45 -4.77 -18.14
C ASN A 48 -0.62 -4.55 -17.06
N VAL A 49 -0.48 -5.14 -15.87
CA VAL A 49 -1.31 -4.80 -14.70
C VAL A 49 -0.96 -3.39 -14.20
N GLY A 50 0.33 -3.03 -14.16
CA GLY A 50 0.77 -1.67 -13.83
C GLY A 50 0.20 -0.62 -14.78
N GLU A 51 0.31 -0.86 -16.10
CA GLU A 51 -0.29 0.02 -17.13
C GLU A 51 -1.82 0.13 -16.96
N LYS A 52 -2.48 -0.98 -16.63
CA LYS A 52 -3.93 -0.98 -16.43
C LYS A 52 -4.37 -0.14 -15.23
N VAL A 53 -3.68 -0.23 -14.09
CA VAL A 53 -4.03 0.59 -12.91
C VAL A 53 -3.84 2.08 -13.20
N SER A 54 -2.76 2.45 -13.89
CA SER A 54 -2.53 3.84 -14.31
C SER A 54 -3.63 4.35 -15.21
N SER A 55 -4.08 3.53 -16.18
CA SER A 55 -5.18 3.91 -17.08
C SER A 55 -6.50 4.12 -16.34
N LEU A 56 -6.84 3.27 -15.37
CA LEU A 56 -8.07 3.38 -14.59
C LEU A 56 -8.07 4.60 -13.66
N ARG A 57 -6.92 4.95 -13.10
CA ARG A 57 -6.77 6.20 -12.34
C ARG A 57 -6.91 7.43 -13.23
N ALA A 58 -6.39 7.38 -14.45
CA ALA A 58 -6.51 8.48 -15.40
C ALA A 58 -7.97 8.77 -15.82
N GLU A 59 -8.87 7.82 -15.65
CA GLU A 59 -10.31 8.01 -15.86
C GLU A 59 -11.02 8.74 -14.72
N GLN A 60 -10.37 8.85 -13.54
CA GLN A 60 -10.93 9.49 -12.37
C GLN A 60 -10.81 11.02 -12.43
N ALA A 61 -11.81 11.71 -11.89
CA ALA A 61 -11.82 13.17 -11.86
C ALA A 61 -10.63 13.73 -11.07
N GLY A 62 -9.97 14.75 -11.60
CA GLY A 62 -8.86 15.43 -10.93
C GLY A 62 -7.56 14.63 -10.85
N TYR A 63 -7.45 13.49 -11.52
CA TYR A 63 -6.18 12.76 -11.64
C TYR A 63 -5.14 13.61 -12.40
N VAL A 64 -3.92 13.62 -11.91
CA VAL A 64 -2.79 14.37 -12.50
C VAL A 64 -1.73 13.40 -13.03
N GLU A 65 -1.22 12.53 -12.16
CA GLU A 65 -0.16 11.56 -12.49
C GLU A 65 -0.09 10.46 -11.42
N GLU A 66 0.76 9.47 -11.59
CA GLU A 66 1.09 8.53 -10.52
C GLU A 66 1.82 9.25 -9.38
N SER A 67 1.47 8.98 -8.12
CA SER A 67 2.21 9.51 -6.97
C SER A 67 3.60 8.88 -6.85
N PHE A 68 3.73 7.65 -7.34
CA PHE A 68 4.98 6.91 -7.57
C PHE A 68 4.74 5.81 -8.60
N PRO A 69 5.80 5.31 -9.29
CA PRO A 69 5.64 4.23 -10.26
C PRO A 69 5.10 2.97 -9.61
N SER A 70 4.01 2.44 -10.16
CA SER A 70 3.32 1.26 -9.62
C SER A 70 4.24 0.06 -9.48
N ILE A 71 4.14 -0.64 -8.35
CA ILE A 71 4.87 -1.86 -8.01
C ILE A 71 3.89 -3.01 -8.12
N VAL A 72 4.09 -3.88 -9.09
CA VAL A 72 3.31 -5.11 -9.26
C VAL A 72 4.27 -6.27 -9.11
N GLY A 73 4.16 -7.03 -8.04
CA GLY A 73 5.04 -8.15 -7.74
C GLY A 73 4.28 -9.48 -7.66
N GLU A 74 4.51 -10.36 -8.63
CA GLU A 74 4.00 -11.74 -8.61
C GLU A 74 4.98 -12.65 -7.88
N GLY A 75 4.48 -13.42 -6.91
CA GLY A 75 5.26 -14.39 -6.15
C GLY A 75 6.52 -13.77 -5.54
N PRO A 76 7.73 -14.25 -5.90
CA PRO A 76 8.99 -13.73 -5.34
C PRO A 76 9.25 -12.25 -5.57
N HIS A 77 8.71 -11.65 -6.63
CA HIS A 77 8.87 -10.22 -6.89
C HIS A 77 8.13 -9.36 -5.84
N GLY A 78 7.04 -9.85 -5.26
CA GLY A 78 6.35 -9.19 -4.15
C GLY A 78 7.17 -9.07 -2.87
N ALA A 79 8.29 -9.82 -2.75
CA ALA A 79 9.22 -9.69 -1.63
C ALA A 79 10.35 -8.68 -1.88
N ILE A 80 10.42 -8.09 -3.06
CA ILE A 80 11.44 -7.09 -3.42
C ILE A 80 10.86 -5.70 -3.20
N VAL A 81 11.32 -5.03 -2.15
CA VAL A 81 10.90 -3.66 -1.83
C VAL A 81 11.24 -2.72 -3.00
N HIS A 82 10.27 -1.92 -3.43
CA HIS A 82 10.36 -1.04 -4.60
C HIS A 82 10.70 -1.77 -5.91
N TYR A 83 10.19 -3.01 -6.08
CA TYR A 83 10.30 -3.72 -7.36
C TYR A 83 9.72 -2.89 -8.50
N ARG A 84 10.32 -2.99 -9.68
CA ARG A 84 9.81 -2.37 -10.90
C ARG A 84 9.74 -3.40 -12.02
N ALA A 85 8.53 -3.73 -12.41
CA ALA A 85 8.31 -4.57 -13.57
C ALA A 85 8.68 -3.80 -14.85
N THR A 86 9.33 -4.50 -15.76
CA THR A 86 9.56 -4.05 -17.14
C THR A 86 9.05 -5.13 -18.07
N GLU A 87 8.81 -4.82 -19.35
CA GLU A 87 8.42 -5.83 -20.34
C GLU A 87 9.32 -7.08 -20.34
N LYS A 88 10.61 -6.91 -20.01
CA LYS A 88 11.60 -8.00 -20.00
C LYS A 88 11.64 -8.79 -18.69
N SER A 89 11.34 -8.14 -17.57
CA SER A 89 11.45 -8.74 -16.23
C SER A 89 10.10 -9.21 -15.67
N ALA A 90 8.99 -8.73 -16.25
CA ALA A 90 7.65 -9.00 -15.77
C ALA A 90 7.33 -10.52 -15.78
N ARG A 91 6.87 -11.01 -14.63
CA ARG A 91 6.40 -12.38 -14.49
C ARG A 91 4.96 -12.50 -14.98
N LYS A 92 4.64 -13.65 -15.55
CA LYS A 92 3.28 -14.01 -15.97
C LYS A 92 2.40 -14.16 -14.73
N ILE A 93 1.17 -13.66 -14.83
CA ILE A 93 0.15 -13.79 -13.79
C ILE A 93 -0.85 -14.87 -14.20
N THR A 94 -1.13 -15.77 -13.29
CA THR A 94 -2.03 -16.90 -13.49
C THR A 94 -3.02 -17.03 -12.32
N LYS A 95 -3.93 -17.99 -12.41
CA LYS A 95 -4.85 -18.32 -11.30
C LYS A 95 -4.15 -18.77 -10.00
N ASP A 96 -2.90 -19.23 -10.08
CA ASP A 96 -2.15 -19.70 -8.93
C ASP A 96 -1.20 -18.62 -8.36
N SER A 97 -1.26 -17.40 -8.91
CA SER A 97 -0.41 -16.29 -8.50
C SER A 97 -0.91 -15.62 -7.22
N ILE A 98 0.05 -15.29 -6.35
CA ILE A 98 -0.11 -14.28 -5.30
C ILE A 98 0.53 -12.99 -5.78
N ILE A 99 -0.21 -11.90 -5.74
CA ILE A 99 0.20 -10.59 -6.26
C ILE A 99 0.20 -9.57 -5.14
N LEU A 100 1.32 -8.86 -5.00
CA LEU A 100 1.39 -7.60 -4.27
C LEU A 100 1.29 -6.46 -5.28
N LEU A 101 0.32 -5.58 -5.10
CA LEU A 101 0.19 -4.33 -5.84
C LEU A 101 0.33 -3.18 -4.86
N ASP A 102 1.34 -2.35 -5.07
CA ASP A 102 1.61 -1.13 -4.35
C ASP A 102 1.63 0.03 -5.34
N SER A 103 0.71 0.96 -5.20
CA SER A 103 0.48 2.00 -6.21
C SER A 103 -0.29 3.17 -5.63
N GLY A 104 -0.21 4.31 -6.29
CA GLY A 104 -0.92 5.50 -5.88
C GLY A 104 -1.05 6.53 -7.00
N GLY A 105 -1.95 7.48 -6.82
CA GLY A 105 -2.19 8.58 -7.73
C GLY A 105 -2.07 9.93 -7.05
N GLN A 106 -1.61 10.91 -7.79
CA GLN A 106 -1.75 12.32 -7.45
C GLN A 106 -3.03 12.84 -8.07
N PHE A 107 -3.91 13.32 -7.21
CA PHE A 107 -5.13 14.04 -7.59
C PHE A 107 -4.98 15.52 -7.23
N LEU A 108 -5.81 16.37 -7.82
CA LEU A 108 -5.83 17.81 -7.47
C LEU A 108 -6.10 18.06 -5.97
N CYS A 109 -6.85 17.16 -5.33
CA CYS A 109 -7.25 17.27 -3.93
C CYS A 109 -6.33 16.49 -2.95
N GLY A 110 -5.51 15.54 -3.41
CA GLY A 110 -4.69 14.73 -2.51
C GLY A 110 -3.81 13.70 -3.21
N THR A 111 -2.98 13.05 -2.42
CA THR A 111 -2.05 11.98 -2.85
C THR A 111 -2.48 10.66 -2.25
N THR A 112 -2.53 9.60 -3.04
CA THR A 112 -2.82 8.25 -2.54
C THR A 112 -1.61 7.34 -2.57
N ASP A 113 -1.60 6.37 -1.65
CA ASP A 113 -0.60 5.32 -1.51
C ASP A 113 -1.31 4.07 -0.95
N VAL A 114 -1.51 3.07 -1.78
CA VAL A 114 -2.33 1.90 -1.43
C VAL A 114 -1.63 0.62 -1.84
N THR A 115 -1.38 -0.25 -0.86
CA THR A 115 -0.88 -1.61 -1.10
C THR A 115 -1.95 -2.64 -0.83
N ARG A 116 -2.09 -3.63 -1.71
CA ARG A 116 -2.94 -4.82 -1.51
C ARG A 116 -2.22 -6.07 -2.01
N THR A 117 -2.39 -7.17 -1.25
CA THR A 117 -1.90 -8.49 -1.64
C THR A 117 -3.08 -9.42 -1.85
N HIS A 118 -3.19 -10.02 -3.01
CA HIS A 118 -4.25 -10.94 -3.39
C HIS A 118 -3.69 -12.26 -3.95
N HIS A 119 -4.36 -13.37 -3.65
CA HIS A 119 -4.16 -14.64 -4.33
C HIS A 119 -5.33 -14.86 -5.30
N LEU A 120 -5.05 -15.10 -6.58
CA LEU A 120 -6.07 -15.17 -7.64
C LEU A 120 -6.80 -16.51 -7.71
N GLY A 121 -6.40 -17.48 -6.91
CA GLY A 121 -7.03 -18.80 -6.80
C GLY A 121 -7.11 -19.28 -5.37
N THR A 122 -6.60 -20.48 -5.09
CA THR A 122 -6.66 -21.08 -3.75
C THR A 122 -5.30 -20.98 -3.07
N PRO A 123 -5.13 -20.09 -2.08
CA PRO A 123 -3.86 -19.96 -1.37
C PRO A 123 -3.57 -21.19 -0.51
N SER A 124 -2.29 -21.52 -0.37
CA SER A 124 -1.80 -22.59 0.52
C SER A 124 -2.07 -22.26 2.00
N ALA A 125 -1.97 -23.29 2.85
CA ALA A 125 -2.11 -23.09 4.30
C ALA A 125 -1.07 -22.13 4.87
N TYR A 126 0.15 -22.12 4.31
CA TYR A 126 1.21 -21.21 4.74
C TYR A 126 0.92 -19.76 4.35
N GLU A 127 0.48 -19.51 3.12
CA GLU A 127 0.09 -18.17 2.66
C GLU A 127 -1.07 -17.60 3.49
N LYS A 128 -2.09 -18.42 3.74
CA LYS A 128 -3.21 -18.03 4.63
C LYS A 128 -2.72 -17.69 6.03
N MET A 129 -1.82 -18.46 6.60
CA MET A 129 -1.25 -18.22 7.92
C MET A 129 -0.46 -16.91 7.95
N CYS A 130 0.41 -16.66 6.97
CA CYS A 130 1.19 -15.43 6.86
C CYS A 130 0.27 -14.21 6.69
N TYR A 131 -0.66 -14.27 5.72
CA TYR A 131 -1.62 -13.19 5.46
C TYR A 131 -2.44 -12.85 6.71
N THR A 132 -2.96 -13.87 7.39
CA THR A 132 -3.75 -13.67 8.61
C THR A 132 -2.95 -13.00 9.72
N ARG A 133 -1.65 -13.31 9.86
CA ARG A 133 -0.79 -12.67 10.87
C ARG A 133 -0.49 -11.22 10.54
N VAL A 134 -0.23 -10.92 9.27
CA VAL A 134 -0.07 -9.54 8.80
C VAL A 134 -1.36 -8.74 9.03
N LEU A 135 -2.52 -9.30 8.66
CA LEU A 135 -3.81 -8.66 8.88
C LEU A 135 -4.09 -8.39 10.37
N LYS A 136 -3.77 -9.33 11.27
CA LYS A 136 -3.88 -9.12 12.72
C LYS A 136 -2.99 -7.98 13.21
N GLY A 137 -1.78 -7.87 12.69
CA GLY A 137 -0.87 -6.76 13.00
C GLY A 137 -1.41 -5.42 12.48
N HIS A 138 -1.94 -5.42 11.26
CA HIS A 138 -2.59 -4.25 10.68
C HIS A 138 -3.76 -3.76 11.55
N ILE A 139 -4.69 -4.65 11.90
CA ILE A 139 -5.84 -4.32 12.76
C ILE A 139 -5.36 -3.84 14.14
N ALA A 140 -4.36 -4.48 14.74
CA ALA A 140 -3.86 -4.10 16.06
C ALA A 140 -3.26 -2.68 16.05
N LEU A 141 -2.58 -2.29 14.96
CA LEU A 141 -2.04 -0.94 14.80
C LEU A 141 -3.15 0.07 14.51
N ASP A 142 -4.07 -0.23 13.59
CA ASP A 142 -5.16 0.63 13.17
C ASP A 142 -6.11 0.99 14.34
N THR A 143 -6.37 0.03 15.22
CA THR A 143 -7.26 0.21 16.38
C THR A 143 -6.53 0.65 17.66
N ALA A 144 -5.21 0.89 17.59
CA ALA A 144 -4.43 1.23 18.77
C ALA A 144 -4.82 2.59 19.35
N THR A 145 -5.10 2.61 20.64
CA THR A 145 -5.24 3.84 21.43
C THR A 145 -3.99 4.04 22.26
N PHE A 146 -3.39 5.20 22.17
CA PHE A 146 -2.10 5.48 22.83
C PHE A 146 -2.04 6.92 23.38
N PRO A 147 -1.19 7.16 24.40
CA PRO A 147 -1.05 8.49 24.99
C PRO A 147 -0.48 9.52 23.99
N VAL A 148 -0.88 10.78 24.15
CA VAL A 148 -0.28 11.91 23.44
C VAL A 148 1.24 11.91 23.67
N GLY A 149 2.01 12.14 22.63
CA GLY A 149 3.47 12.12 22.68
C GLY A 149 4.09 10.77 22.35
N THR A 150 3.27 9.73 22.05
CA THR A 150 3.80 8.42 21.67
C THR A 150 4.42 8.47 20.26
N PRO A 151 5.71 8.10 20.11
CA PRO A 151 6.36 8.04 18.80
C PRO A 151 5.97 6.76 18.05
N GLY A 152 6.03 6.83 16.70
CA GLY A 152 5.67 5.70 15.86
C GLY A 152 6.52 4.43 16.09
N MET A 153 7.75 4.56 16.59
CA MET A 153 8.58 3.39 16.95
C MET A 153 7.96 2.52 18.06
N ALA A 154 7.20 3.13 18.98
CA ALA A 154 6.51 2.38 20.02
C ALA A 154 5.30 1.61 19.45
N LEU A 155 4.70 2.12 18.40
CA LEU A 155 3.53 1.54 17.74
C LEU A 155 3.89 0.41 16.75
N ASP A 156 5.11 0.41 16.21
CA ASP A 156 5.59 -0.58 15.24
C ASP A 156 5.44 -2.03 15.76
N THR A 157 5.58 -2.23 17.07
CA THR A 157 5.41 -3.53 17.72
C THR A 157 4.01 -4.12 17.51
N PHE A 158 2.96 -3.31 17.47
CA PHE A 158 1.60 -3.79 17.23
C PHE A 158 1.46 -4.47 15.88
N ALA A 159 2.13 -3.94 14.85
CA ALA A 159 2.14 -4.53 13.53
C ALA A 159 2.92 -5.86 13.46
N ARG A 160 4.00 -6.01 14.25
CA ARG A 160 4.93 -7.15 14.14
C ARG A 160 4.64 -8.30 15.09
N GLN A 161 4.01 -8.08 16.24
CA GLN A 161 3.87 -9.08 17.31
C GLN A 161 3.28 -10.41 16.84
N HIS A 162 2.33 -10.38 15.91
CA HIS A 162 1.69 -11.59 15.38
C HIS A 162 2.59 -12.37 14.42
N LEU A 163 3.52 -11.72 13.76
CA LEU A 163 4.57 -12.37 12.95
C LEU A 163 5.64 -12.95 13.87
N TRP A 164 6.14 -12.19 14.84
CA TRP A 164 7.15 -12.65 15.80
C TRP A 164 6.72 -13.90 16.56
N SER A 165 5.43 -14.02 16.92
CA SER A 165 4.90 -15.23 17.58
C SER A 165 4.98 -16.50 16.72
N ALA A 166 5.30 -16.37 15.43
CA ALA A 166 5.53 -17.47 14.50
C ALA A 166 6.99 -17.54 14.01
N GLY A 167 7.90 -16.77 14.60
CA GLY A 167 9.28 -16.67 14.15
C GLY A 167 9.46 -15.97 12.81
N LEU A 168 8.48 -15.16 12.40
CA LEU A 168 8.48 -14.41 11.15
C LEU A 168 8.66 -12.91 11.42
N ASP A 169 9.18 -12.19 10.44
CA ASP A 169 9.30 -10.73 10.45
C ASP A 169 9.40 -10.19 9.02
N TYR A 170 9.29 -8.87 8.86
CA TYR A 170 9.61 -8.14 7.64
C TYR A 170 10.69 -7.08 7.93
N ARG A 171 11.51 -6.75 6.90
CA ARG A 171 12.76 -5.97 7.07
C ARG A 171 12.64 -4.50 6.64
N HIS A 172 11.45 -4.01 6.40
CA HIS A 172 11.17 -2.60 6.06
C HIS A 172 10.40 -1.90 7.18
N GLY A 173 10.14 -0.60 7.06
CA GLY A 173 9.28 0.15 7.98
C GLY A 173 7.82 -0.31 7.85
N THR A 174 7.03 -0.03 8.87
CA THR A 174 5.58 -0.36 8.90
C THR A 174 4.76 0.74 8.25
N GLY A 175 5.13 2.00 8.43
CA GLY A 175 4.38 3.12 7.87
C GLY A 175 5.17 4.42 7.86
N HIS A 176 4.66 5.36 7.11
CA HIS A 176 5.23 6.70 6.91
C HIS A 176 4.11 7.72 6.73
N GLY A 177 4.44 8.98 6.77
CA GLY A 177 3.50 10.04 6.41
C GLY A 177 3.31 10.14 4.90
N VAL A 178 2.16 10.69 4.49
CA VAL A 178 1.85 10.99 3.09
C VAL A 178 1.57 12.49 2.96
N GLY A 179 2.17 13.12 1.95
CA GLY A 179 1.93 14.53 1.63
C GLY A 179 0.56 14.76 0.99
N ALA A 180 -0.03 15.92 1.21
CA ALA A 180 -1.29 16.29 0.55
C ALA A 180 -1.09 16.57 -0.95
N ALA A 181 0.13 16.92 -1.37
CA ALA A 181 0.49 17.18 -2.76
C ALA A 181 1.86 16.58 -3.05
N LEU A 182 1.90 15.39 -3.64
CA LEU A 182 3.10 14.56 -3.79
C LEU A 182 3.79 14.26 -2.45
N ASN A 183 5.10 13.95 -2.46
CA ASN A 183 5.82 13.49 -1.28
C ASN A 183 5.11 12.30 -0.62
N VAL A 184 4.87 11.26 -1.39
CA VAL A 184 4.24 10.04 -0.92
C VAL A 184 4.90 9.49 0.36
N HIS A 185 6.21 9.67 0.50
CA HIS A 185 6.94 9.48 1.76
C HIS A 185 7.24 10.85 2.40
N GLU A 186 6.33 11.33 3.23
CA GLU A 186 6.48 12.60 3.94
C GLU A 186 6.77 12.37 5.44
N GLY A 187 7.84 13.01 5.93
CA GLY A 187 8.15 13.04 7.36
C GLY A 187 7.54 14.26 8.06
N PRO A 188 7.85 14.46 9.34
CA PRO A 188 8.95 13.84 10.12
C PRO A 188 8.61 12.49 10.78
N GLN A 189 7.34 12.15 10.93
CA GLN A 189 6.91 10.91 11.58
C GLN A 189 7.12 9.68 10.69
N SER A 190 7.30 8.53 11.34
CA SER A 190 7.22 7.21 10.71
C SER A 190 6.89 6.15 11.76
N ILE A 191 6.29 5.05 11.34
CA ILE A 191 6.10 3.86 12.17
C ILE A 191 7.13 2.83 11.71
N SER A 192 8.17 2.63 12.51
CA SER A 192 9.27 1.73 12.16
C SER A 192 10.11 1.38 13.39
N PRO A 193 10.90 0.30 13.39
CA PRO A 193 11.75 -0.08 14.51
C PRO A 193 13.00 0.82 14.69
N ARG A 194 13.10 1.93 13.97
CA ARG A 194 14.26 2.84 14.02
C ARG A 194 14.22 3.71 15.28
N TRP A 195 15.13 3.47 16.21
CA TRP A 195 15.25 4.18 17.50
C TRP A 195 15.49 5.70 17.39
N GLY A 196 15.96 6.18 16.26
CA GLY A 196 16.24 7.61 16.06
C GLY A 196 15.03 8.49 15.75
N ASN A 197 13.89 7.92 15.41
CA ASN A 197 12.67 8.69 15.11
C ASN A 197 11.76 8.75 16.34
N THR A 198 11.89 9.83 17.10
CA THR A 198 11.09 10.08 18.31
C THR A 198 9.94 11.06 18.05
N THR A 199 9.64 11.39 16.81
CA THR A 199 8.53 12.28 16.46
C THR A 199 7.21 11.64 16.90
N PRO A 200 6.41 12.31 17.73
CA PRO A 200 5.12 11.81 18.15
C PRO A 200 4.13 11.73 16.98
N ILE A 201 3.28 10.73 17.01
CA ILE A 201 2.10 10.69 16.14
C ILE A 201 1.04 11.63 16.73
N THR A 202 0.49 12.48 15.90
CA THR A 202 -0.43 13.56 16.31
C THR A 202 -1.62 13.60 15.38
N ASP A 203 -2.77 14.03 15.89
CA ASP A 203 -3.99 14.23 15.10
C ASP A 203 -3.73 15.13 13.88
N GLY A 204 -4.30 14.78 12.75
CA GLY A 204 -4.09 15.45 11.47
C GLY A 204 -2.87 14.97 10.68
N MET A 205 -2.07 14.07 11.20
CA MET A 205 -1.04 13.37 10.43
C MET A 205 -1.67 12.26 9.59
N ILE A 206 -1.19 12.14 8.35
CA ILE A 206 -1.56 11.06 7.42
C ILE A 206 -0.32 10.24 7.17
#